data_21775b51a94cb8952a41006490bdcb01
#
_entry.id   21775b51a94cb8952a41006490bdcb01
#
_cell.length_a   1.000
_cell.length_b   1.000
_cell.length_c   1.000
_cell.angle_alpha   90.00
_cell.angle_beta   90.00
_cell.angle_gamma   90.00
#
_symmetry.space_group_name_H-M   'P 1'
#
loop_
_entity.id
_entity.type
_entity.pdbx_description
1 polymer ?
#
loop_
_entity_poly.entity_id
_entity_poly.type
_entity_poly.pdbx_seq_one_letter_code
_entity_poly.pdbx_strand_id
1 'polypeptide(L)'
;MENSDRIDFIMVSYKNREYVELALESLERFTDHPFDVTLVDNGTDFEYLEELYGDKENYKILRGPQNGVWKIPGDGSKNHSAALTLALKNTSNPIVCFLDCDILFLDEWVDKVLPLVKDNFLVSNRFDRGICREMLMMFEREKFENYNLYPDVSHVDSCGNITKVASEHRETCIILENTAFTSDGTYYNDKSKHLLKLPYGEQCSIYNKPFFFHYGRGETRSDEDYQKFVKVARRYLDDTIV
;
A
#
# COMPACT_ATOMS: atom_id res chain seq x y z
N MET A 1 14.71 -17.33 14.54
CA MET A 1 14.97 -16.29 13.50
C MET A 1 15.04 -14.97 14.23
N GLU A 2 16.13 -14.23 14.05
CA GLU A 2 16.27 -12.93 14.69
C GLU A 2 15.20 -11.98 14.11
N ASN A 3 14.73 -11.07 14.95
CA ASN A 3 13.68 -10.07 14.65
C ASN A 3 14.11 -9.03 13.57
N SER A 4 15.26 -9.28 12.91
CA SER A 4 15.95 -8.32 12.03
C SER A 4 15.24 -8.02 10.72
N ASP A 5 14.26 -8.83 10.34
CA ASP A 5 13.61 -8.74 9.02
C ASP A 5 12.08 -8.62 9.09
N ARG A 6 11.50 -8.51 10.31
CA ARG A 6 10.05 -8.36 10.47
C ARG A 6 9.57 -7.07 9.84
N ILE A 7 8.44 -7.13 9.14
CA ILE A 7 7.89 -6.02 8.36
C ILE A 7 6.72 -5.39 9.10
N ASP A 8 6.69 -4.06 9.20
CA ASP A 8 5.49 -3.29 9.54
C ASP A 8 4.75 -2.91 8.25
N PHE A 9 3.63 -3.55 7.97
CA PHE A 9 2.70 -3.08 6.95
C PHE A 9 1.81 -1.99 7.52
N ILE A 10 1.82 -0.83 6.90
CA ILE A 10 1.03 0.32 7.29
C ILE A 10 0.01 0.61 6.20
N MET A 11 -1.26 0.53 6.54
CA MET A 11 -2.38 0.79 5.64
C MET A 11 -3.31 1.84 6.24
N VAL A 12 -3.75 2.78 5.41
CA VAL A 12 -4.75 3.78 5.77
C VAL A 12 -6.04 3.44 5.05
N SER A 13 -7.08 3.13 5.80
CA SER A 13 -8.40 2.81 5.25
C SER A 13 -9.27 4.05 5.12
N TYR A 14 -10.02 4.14 4.02
CA TYR A 14 -11.00 5.21 3.79
C TYR A 14 -12.19 4.67 3.01
N LYS A 15 -13.42 4.84 3.59
CA LYS A 15 -14.71 4.39 3.04
C LYS A 15 -14.81 2.87 2.89
N ASN A 16 -14.67 2.30 1.75
CA ASN A 16 -15.07 0.96 1.34
C ASN A 16 -14.42 -0.18 2.14
N ARG A 17 -15.22 -0.90 2.93
CA ARG A 17 -14.80 -2.00 3.81
C ARG A 17 -14.17 -3.15 3.03
N GLU A 18 -14.82 -3.59 1.94
CA GLU A 18 -14.36 -4.75 1.18
C GLU A 18 -12.98 -4.54 0.53
N TYR A 19 -12.55 -3.31 0.27
CA TYR A 19 -11.19 -3.05 -0.19
C TYR A 19 -10.18 -3.47 0.88
N VAL A 20 -10.40 -3.03 2.11
CA VAL A 20 -9.54 -3.36 3.25
C VAL A 20 -9.49 -4.87 3.47
N GLU A 21 -10.65 -5.54 3.45
CA GLU A 21 -10.73 -6.99 3.60
C GLU A 21 -9.95 -7.72 2.51
N LEU A 22 -10.15 -7.36 1.24
CA LEU A 22 -9.46 -7.97 0.11
C LEU A 22 -7.94 -7.72 0.16
N ALA A 23 -7.54 -6.50 0.51
CA ALA A 23 -6.13 -6.15 0.65
C ALA A 23 -5.47 -6.97 1.74
N LEU A 24 -6.07 -7.05 2.93
CA LEU A 24 -5.52 -7.79 4.07
C LEU A 24 -5.57 -9.30 3.86
N GLU A 25 -6.66 -9.84 3.30
CA GLU A 25 -6.75 -11.26 2.96
C GLU A 25 -5.68 -11.67 1.95
N SER A 26 -5.48 -10.87 0.90
CA SER A 26 -4.44 -11.15 -0.09
C SER A 26 -3.03 -10.98 0.48
N LEU A 27 -2.82 -9.98 1.34
CA LEU A 27 -1.55 -9.77 2.03
C LEU A 27 -1.20 -10.99 2.90
N GLU A 28 -2.12 -11.45 3.74
CA GLU A 28 -1.92 -12.64 4.58
C GLU A 28 -1.62 -13.89 3.76
N ARG A 29 -2.29 -14.05 2.63
CA ARG A 29 -2.16 -15.22 1.76
C ARG A 29 -0.81 -15.31 1.05
N PHE A 30 -0.33 -14.17 0.54
CA PHE A 30 0.84 -14.12 -0.34
C PHE A 30 2.09 -13.55 0.35
N THR A 31 2.08 -13.47 1.68
CA THR A 31 3.23 -13.01 2.47
C THR A 31 3.68 -14.11 3.42
N ASP A 32 4.57 -14.99 2.94
CA ASP A 32 5.24 -16.00 3.78
C ASP A 32 6.49 -15.39 4.45
N HIS A 33 6.25 -14.40 5.30
CA HIS A 33 7.30 -13.70 6.05
C HIS A 33 6.72 -13.11 7.34
N PRO A 34 7.45 -13.04 8.45
CA PRO A 34 6.94 -12.43 9.68
C PRO A 34 6.62 -10.94 9.49
N PHE A 35 5.39 -10.55 9.83
CA PHE A 35 4.94 -9.16 9.73
C PHE A 35 3.96 -8.78 10.82
N ASP A 36 3.80 -7.48 10.99
CA ASP A 36 2.71 -6.83 11.72
C ASP A 36 1.96 -5.88 10.80
N VAL A 37 0.68 -5.66 11.06
CA VAL A 37 -0.17 -4.72 10.33
C VAL A 37 -0.60 -3.60 11.27
N THR A 38 -0.36 -2.36 10.88
CA THR A 38 -0.99 -1.20 11.51
C THR A 38 -2.00 -0.60 10.53
N LEU A 39 -3.26 -0.82 10.82
CA LEU A 39 -4.38 -0.29 10.05
C LEU A 39 -4.89 1.00 10.70
N VAL A 40 -4.84 2.11 9.98
CA VAL A 40 -5.39 3.39 10.45
C VAL A 40 -6.74 3.61 9.79
N ASP A 41 -7.80 3.55 10.57
CA ASP A 41 -9.12 3.91 10.09
C ASP A 41 -9.25 5.43 9.94
N ASN A 42 -9.27 5.87 8.71
CA ASN A 42 -9.38 7.28 8.34
C ASN A 42 -10.78 7.65 7.81
N GLY A 43 -11.80 6.88 8.14
CA GLY A 43 -13.20 7.12 7.78
C GLY A 43 -13.89 5.96 7.04
N THR A 44 -13.45 4.74 7.31
CA THR A 44 -14.15 3.52 6.88
C THR A 44 -15.22 3.14 7.91
N ASP A 45 -14.82 2.48 9.00
CA ASP A 45 -15.65 2.11 10.14
C ASP A 45 -14.76 1.44 11.19
N PHE A 46 -14.38 2.20 12.21
CA PHE A 46 -13.43 1.73 13.22
C PHE A 46 -13.94 0.51 13.97
N GLU A 47 -15.20 0.53 14.40
CA GLU A 47 -15.79 -0.54 15.20
C GLU A 47 -15.83 -1.85 14.41
N TYR A 48 -16.14 -1.77 13.13
CA TYR A 48 -16.11 -2.92 12.22
C TYR A 48 -14.70 -3.49 12.04
N LEU A 49 -13.71 -2.64 11.84
CA LEU A 49 -12.33 -3.08 11.69
C LEU A 49 -11.76 -3.67 12.97
N GLU A 50 -12.13 -3.09 14.13
CA GLU A 50 -11.75 -3.61 15.44
C GLU A 50 -12.38 -4.99 15.70
N GLU A 51 -13.64 -5.19 15.30
CA GLU A 51 -14.33 -6.49 15.41
C GLU A 51 -13.64 -7.58 14.57
N LEU A 52 -13.19 -7.24 13.36
CA LEU A 52 -12.57 -8.22 12.44
C LEU A 52 -11.11 -8.52 12.76
N TYR A 53 -10.35 -7.54 13.20
CA TYR A 53 -8.90 -7.63 13.27
C TYR A 53 -8.32 -7.33 14.65
N GLY A 54 -9.09 -6.77 15.59
CA GLY A 54 -8.60 -6.32 16.90
C GLY A 54 -8.06 -7.44 17.79
N ASP A 55 -8.54 -8.67 17.62
CA ASP A 55 -8.09 -9.85 18.37
C ASP A 55 -6.85 -10.55 17.72
N LYS A 56 -6.41 -10.13 16.54
CA LYS A 56 -5.22 -10.69 15.89
C LYS A 56 -3.95 -10.10 16.52
N GLU A 57 -3.07 -10.93 17.04
CA GLU A 57 -1.86 -10.51 17.77
C GLU A 57 -0.92 -9.61 16.94
N ASN A 58 -0.87 -9.82 15.63
CA ASN A 58 -0.03 -9.05 14.73
C ASN A 58 -0.76 -7.87 14.05
N TYR A 59 -1.95 -7.50 14.56
CA TYR A 59 -2.70 -6.35 14.06
C TYR A 59 -2.84 -5.26 15.12
N LYS A 60 -2.79 -4.03 14.68
CA LYS A 60 -3.05 -2.84 15.46
C LYS A 60 -3.98 -1.91 14.70
N ILE A 61 -5.12 -1.58 15.29
CA ILE A 61 -6.10 -0.68 14.67
C ILE A 61 -6.03 0.68 15.37
N LEU A 62 -5.90 1.74 14.58
CA LEU A 62 -5.79 3.12 15.08
C LEU A 62 -6.88 4.00 14.49
N ARG A 63 -7.39 4.94 15.26
CA ARG A 63 -8.29 5.98 14.76
C ARG A 63 -7.49 7.09 14.08
N GLY A 64 -7.69 7.26 12.80
CA GLY A 64 -7.06 8.31 12.00
C GLY A 64 -7.72 9.68 12.16
N PRO A 65 -7.15 10.72 11.53
CA PRO A 65 -7.63 12.10 11.66
C PRO A 65 -9.07 12.32 11.20
N GLN A 66 -9.52 11.62 10.17
CA GLN A 66 -10.90 11.78 9.68
C GLN A 66 -11.93 11.09 10.58
N ASN A 67 -11.53 10.07 11.30
CA ASN A 67 -12.37 9.35 12.25
C ASN A 67 -12.15 9.80 13.70
N GLY A 68 -11.24 10.72 13.92
CA GLY A 68 -10.90 11.29 15.22
C GLY A 68 -11.40 12.72 15.39
N VAL A 69 -11.15 13.26 16.59
CA VAL A 69 -11.49 14.65 16.96
C VAL A 69 -10.56 15.70 16.33
N TRP A 70 -9.52 15.30 15.64
CA TRP A 70 -8.46 16.15 15.12
C TRP A 70 -8.38 16.20 13.57
N LYS A 71 -9.51 15.95 12.91
CA LYS A 71 -9.64 16.05 11.46
C LYS A 71 -9.08 17.37 10.91
N ILE A 72 -8.23 17.29 9.90
CA ILE A 72 -7.74 18.43 9.15
C ILE A 72 -8.78 18.80 8.10
N PRO A 73 -9.42 19.98 8.20
CA PRO A 73 -10.50 20.34 7.29
C PRO A 73 -10.03 20.44 5.83
N GLY A 74 -10.82 19.84 4.93
CA GLY A 74 -10.76 20.09 3.50
C GLY A 74 -9.57 19.49 2.75
N ASP A 75 -8.74 18.65 3.39
CA ASP A 75 -7.55 18.11 2.73
C ASP A 75 -7.37 16.61 2.96
N GLY A 76 -7.70 15.81 1.95
CA GLY A 76 -7.58 14.35 1.97
C GLY A 76 -6.12 13.90 2.11
N SER A 77 -5.20 14.50 1.34
CA SER A 77 -3.78 14.15 1.38
C SER A 77 -3.14 14.48 2.72
N LYS A 78 -3.53 15.58 3.38
CA LYS A 78 -3.05 15.89 4.74
C LYS A 78 -3.56 14.90 5.77
N ASN A 79 -4.83 14.52 5.69
CA ASN A 79 -5.39 13.50 6.58
C ASN A 79 -4.70 12.15 6.37
N HIS A 80 -4.41 11.79 5.13
CA HIS A 80 -3.66 10.58 4.80
C HIS A 80 -2.22 10.63 5.34
N SER A 81 -1.47 11.69 5.07
CA SER A 81 -0.12 11.88 5.64
C SER A 81 -0.10 11.81 7.16
N ALA A 82 -1.07 12.43 7.81
CA ALA A 82 -1.17 12.41 9.26
C ALA A 82 -1.49 11.00 9.78
N ALA A 83 -2.32 10.23 9.07
CA ALA A 83 -2.61 8.84 9.40
C ALA A 83 -1.37 7.94 9.24
N LEU A 84 -0.63 8.07 8.14
CA LEU A 84 0.64 7.35 7.94
C LEU A 84 1.67 7.70 9.02
N THR A 85 1.78 8.99 9.37
CA THR A 85 2.66 9.46 10.46
C THR A 85 2.27 8.86 11.81
N LEU A 86 0.95 8.80 12.11
CA LEU A 86 0.44 8.18 13.32
C LEU A 86 0.84 6.69 13.38
N ALA A 87 0.63 5.96 12.28
CA ALA A 87 1.00 4.55 12.19
C ALA A 87 2.51 4.36 12.39
N LEU A 88 3.33 5.11 11.66
CA LEU A 88 4.78 5.00 11.74
C LEU A 88 5.33 5.24 13.16
N LYS A 89 4.72 6.15 13.92
CA LYS A 89 5.06 6.38 15.34
C LYS A 89 4.59 5.27 16.28
N ASN A 90 3.71 4.41 15.82
CA ASN A 90 3.13 3.31 16.59
C ASN A 90 3.68 1.93 16.18
N THR A 91 4.67 1.89 15.30
CA THR A 91 5.36 0.70 14.80
C THR A 91 6.84 0.75 15.16
N SER A 92 7.54 -0.39 15.13
CA SER A 92 8.94 -0.47 15.54
C SER A 92 9.79 -1.50 14.79
N ASN A 93 9.22 -2.27 13.88
CA ASN A 93 9.96 -3.24 13.10
C ASN A 93 10.97 -2.55 12.16
N PRO A 94 12.07 -3.22 11.81
CA PRO A 94 13.16 -2.61 11.04
C PRO A 94 12.77 -2.30 9.59
N ILE A 95 11.81 -3.04 9.03
CA ILE A 95 11.31 -2.81 7.68
C ILE A 95 9.90 -2.23 7.76
N VAL A 96 9.63 -1.21 6.95
CA VAL A 96 8.32 -0.56 6.85
C VAL A 96 7.82 -0.67 5.41
N CYS A 97 6.55 -0.96 5.24
CA CYS A 97 5.87 -0.94 3.95
C CYS A 97 4.56 -0.17 4.05
N PHE A 98 4.46 0.96 3.36
CA PHE A 98 3.19 1.65 3.16
C PHE A 98 2.39 0.96 2.05
N LEU A 99 1.10 0.81 2.27
CA LEU A 99 0.15 0.19 1.36
C LEU A 99 -1.14 1.01 1.26
N ASP A 100 -1.65 1.20 0.05
CA ASP A 100 -3.03 1.64 -0.13
C ASP A 100 -4.02 0.52 0.23
N CYS A 101 -5.28 0.86 0.49
CA CYS A 101 -6.30 -0.13 0.84
C CYS A 101 -7.02 -0.72 -0.39
N ASP A 102 -6.91 -0.13 -1.57
CA ASP A 102 -7.52 -0.62 -2.82
C ASP A 102 -6.54 -1.44 -3.68
N ILE A 103 -5.84 -2.36 -3.01
CA ILE A 103 -4.82 -3.23 -3.58
C ILE A 103 -5.23 -4.71 -3.50
N LEU A 104 -4.56 -5.54 -4.26
CA LEU A 104 -4.65 -6.99 -4.19
C LEU A 104 -3.27 -7.60 -4.46
N PHE A 105 -2.76 -8.41 -3.55
CA PHE A 105 -1.60 -9.25 -3.83
C PHE A 105 -2.02 -10.45 -4.68
N LEU A 106 -1.16 -10.87 -5.61
CA LEU A 106 -1.48 -11.86 -6.64
C LEU A 106 -0.56 -13.09 -6.58
N ASP A 107 0.57 -12.98 -5.92
CA ASP A 107 1.60 -14.04 -5.82
C ASP A 107 2.56 -13.73 -4.66
N GLU A 108 3.33 -14.70 -4.23
CA GLU A 108 4.43 -14.53 -3.28
C GLU A 108 5.48 -13.53 -3.81
N TRP A 109 5.91 -12.63 -2.95
CA TRP A 109 6.67 -11.45 -3.39
C TRP A 109 7.78 -11.00 -2.45
N VAL A 110 7.64 -11.23 -1.14
CA VAL A 110 8.55 -10.63 -0.14
C VAL A 110 9.98 -11.08 -0.35
N ASP A 111 10.23 -12.35 -0.60
CA ASP A 111 11.58 -12.89 -0.85
C ASP A 111 12.28 -12.24 -2.05
N LYS A 112 11.51 -11.70 -2.97
CA LYS A 112 12.04 -11.01 -4.16
C LYS A 112 12.27 -9.52 -3.92
N VAL A 113 11.43 -8.89 -3.08
CA VAL A 113 11.47 -7.44 -2.82
C VAL A 113 12.39 -7.09 -1.66
N LEU A 114 12.39 -7.89 -0.59
CA LEU A 114 13.17 -7.62 0.61
C LEU A 114 14.68 -7.44 0.37
N PRO A 115 15.37 -8.25 -0.47
CA PRO A 115 16.76 -7.99 -0.81
C PRO A 115 16.96 -6.61 -1.48
N LEU A 116 16.02 -6.20 -2.33
CA LEU A 116 16.09 -4.89 -2.97
C LEU A 116 15.96 -3.74 -1.96
N VAL A 117 15.15 -3.91 -0.92
CA VAL A 117 14.99 -2.92 0.16
C VAL A 117 16.28 -2.77 0.95
N LYS A 118 16.96 -3.89 1.26
CA LYS A 118 18.23 -3.88 2.00
C LYS A 118 19.35 -3.20 1.23
N ASP A 119 19.42 -3.44 -0.05
CA ASP A 119 20.47 -2.92 -0.93
C ASP A 119 20.23 -1.47 -1.39
N ASN A 120 19.03 -0.95 -1.23
CA ASN A 120 18.62 0.35 -1.77
C ASN A 120 17.97 1.24 -0.71
N PHE A 121 17.79 2.52 -1.04
CA PHE A 121 17.15 3.48 -0.16
C PHE A 121 15.65 3.21 -0.02
N LEU A 122 15.00 2.89 -1.14
CA LEU A 122 13.56 2.73 -1.23
C LEU A 122 13.20 1.78 -2.37
N VAL A 123 12.18 0.96 -2.18
CA VAL A 123 11.49 0.24 -3.25
C VAL A 123 10.06 0.75 -3.36
N SER A 124 9.63 1.12 -4.55
CA SER A 124 8.25 1.57 -4.83
C SER A 124 7.71 0.95 -6.11
N ASN A 125 6.40 0.80 -6.20
CA ASN A 125 5.75 0.31 -7.41
C ASN A 125 5.60 1.37 -8.49
N ARG A 126 5.73 2.64 -8.18
CA ARG A 126 5.54 3.72 -9.14
C ARG A 126 6.36 4.96 -8.82
N PHE A 127 6.93 5.54 -9.88
CA PHE A 127 7.52 6.86 -9.86
C PHE A 127 6.86 7.72 -10.95
N ASP A 128 5.97 8.62 -10.55
CA ASP A 128 5.25 9.49 -11.47
C ASP A 128 5.58 10.96 -11.20
N ARG A 129 5.96 11.71 -12.23
CA ARG A 129 6.32 13.13 -12.17
C ARG A 129 7.38 13.47 -11.11
N GLY A 130 8.31 12.57 -10.89
CA GLY A 130 9.31 12.74 -9.86
C GLY A 130 8.88 12.33 -8.45
N ILE A 131 7.78 11.58 -8.31
CA ILE A 131 7.18 11.20 -7.04
C ILE A 131 7.10 9.68 -6.92
N CYS A 132 7.67 9.10 -5.84
CA CYS A 132 7.36 7.74 -5.42
C CYS A 132 5.97 7.71 -4.81
N ARG A 133 5.16 6.72 -5.19
CA ARG A 133 3.80 6.58 -4.69
C ARG A 133 3.74 5.58 -3.55
N GLU A 134 2.90 5.88 -2.57
CA GLU A 134 2.68 5.09 -1.37
C GLU A 134 1.83 3.82 -1.57
N MET A 135 1.35 3.55 -2.77
CA MET A 135 0.55 2.36 -3.10
C MET A 135 1.24 1.06 -2.69
N LEU A 136 2.54 0.98 -2.90
CA LEU A 136 3.49 0.06 -2.30
C LEU A 136 4.81 0.80 -2.19
N MET A 137 5.22 1.13 -0.97
CA MET A 137 6.49 1.82 -0.70
C MET A 137 7.17 1.15 0.48
N MET A 138 8.31 0.49 0.23
CA MET A 138 9.02 -0.32 1.22
C MET A 138 10.43 0.18 1.44
N PHE A 139 10.86 0.26 2.71
CA PHE A 139 12.14 0.82 3.12
C PHE A 139 12.62 0.30 4.48
N GLU A 140 13.90 0.40 4.77
CA GLU A 140 14.44 0.21 6.12
C GLU A 140 14.17 1.44 6.98
N ARG A 141 13.61 1.23 8.17
CA ARG A 141 13.25 2.30 9.13
C ARG A 141 14.43 3.21 9.44
N GLU A 142 15.59 2.64 9.72
CA GLU A 142 16.80 3.40 10.06
C GLU A 142 17.18 4.43 8.99
N LYS A 143 17.04 4.06 7.71
CA LYS A 143 17.31 4.98 6.60
C LYS A 143 16.38 6.20 6.63
N PHE A 144 15.13 6.02 7.05
CA PHE A 144 14.14 7.08 7.13
C PHE A 144 14.27 7.94 8.38
N GLU A 145 14.60 7.36 9.52
CA GLU A 145 14.80 8.08 10.77
C GLU A 145 15.96 9.10 10.66
N ASN A 146 17.04 8.72 9.98
CA ASN A 146 18.19 9.60 9.73
C ASN A 146 17.83 10.87 8.94
N TYR A 147 16.74 10.84 8.14
CA TYR A 147 16.26 11.99 7.38
C TYR A 147 15.01 12.66 8.00
N ASN A 148 14.54 12.18 9.15
CA ASN A 148 13.31 12.63 9.81
C ASN A 148 12.08 12.63 8.86
N LEU A 149 11.93 11.54 8.10
CA LEU A 149 10.94 11.43 7.02
C LEU A 149 9.57 10.93 7.52
N TYR A 150 8.89 11.73 8.30
CA TYR A 150 7.47 11.48 8.53
C TYR A 150 6.67 11.96 7.32
N PRO A 151 5.69 11.15 6.84
CA PRO A 151 4.86 11.53 5.70
C PRO A 151 4.23 12.92 5.86
N ASP A 152 4.39 13.76 4.87
CA ASP A 152 3.78 15.09 4.80
C ASP A 152 3.39 15.47 3.36
N VAL A 153 2.67 16.57 3.20
CA VAL A 153 2.20 17.08 1.90
C VAL A 153 3.03 18.23 1.38
N SER A 154 4.30 18.34 1.78
CA SER A 154 5.13 19.52 1.46
C SER A 154 5.37 19.73 -0.02
N HIS A 155 5.09 18.74 -0.87
CA HIS A 155 5.33 18.86 -2.31
C HIS A 155 4.10 18.67 -3.20
N VAL A 156 3.42 17.56 -3.19
CA VAL A 156 2.32 17.30 -4.15
C VAL A 156 1.30 16.30 -3.62
N ASP A 157 1.68 15.41 -2.70
CA ASP A 157 0.84 14.32 -2.19
C ASP A 157 1.29 13.90 -0.79
N SER A 158 0.63 12.89 -0.23
CA SER A 158 0.75 12.45 1.17
C SER A 158 2.17 12.04 1.61
N CYS A 159 3.06 11.71 0.71
CA CYS A 159 4.45 11.37 1.00
C CYS A 159 5.45 12.32 0.32
N GLY A 160 5.11 13.59 0.19
CA GLY A 160 5.89 14.56 -0.58
C GLY A 160 7.33 14.77 -0.10
N ASN A 161 7.58 14.76 1.21
CA ASN A 161 8.92 14.85 1.78
C ASN A 161 9.75 13.58 1.50
N ILE A 162 9.15 12.40 1.60
CA ILE A 162 9.81 11.12 1.27
C ILE A 162 10.24 11.13 -0.19
N THR A 163 9.34 11.55 -1.06
CA THR A 163 9.58 11.71 -2.49
C THR A 163 10.74 12.64 -2.79
N LYS A 164 10.84 13.75 -2.09
CA LYS A 164 11.94 14.71 -2.25
C LYS A 164 13.27 14.04 -1.95
N VAL A 165 13.41 13.40 -0.79
CA VAL A 165 14.65 12.71 -0.43
C VAL A 165 14.91 11.53 -1.35
N ALA A 166 13.89 10.75 -1.73
CA ALA A 166 14.05 9.68 -2.72
C ALA A 166 14.56 10.21 -4.07
N SER A 167 14.19 11.42 -4.49
CA SER A 167 14.70 12.03 -5.72
C SER A 167 16.17 12.44 -5.62
N GLU A 168 16.63 12.77 -4.42
CA GLU A 168 18.05 13.06 -4.15
C GLU A 168 18.91 11.78 -4.10
N HIS A 169 18.27 10.62 -3.84
CA HIS A 169 18.86 9.28 -3.80
C HIS A 169 18.39 8.38 -4.95
N ARG A 170 18.07 8.96 -6.09
CA ARG A 170 17.41 8.29 -7.22
C ARG A 170 18.15 7.04 -7.70
N GLU A 171 19.47 7.03 -7.67
CA GLU A 171 20.33 5.91 -8.04
C GLU A 171 20.19 4.68 -7.12
N THR A 172 19.64 4.89 -5.92
CA THR A 172 19.40 3.85 -4.92
C THR A 172 17.90 3.62 -4.65
N CYS A 173 17.02 4.18 -5.49
CA CYS A 173 15.59 3.91 -5.44
C CYS A 173 15.23 2.93 -6.54
N ILE A 174 14.62 1.81 -6.15
CA ILE A 174 14.13 0.80 -7.09
C ILE A 174 12.67 1.07 -7.38
N ILE A 175 12.35 1.22 -8.67
CA ILE A 175 10.98 1.27 -9.16
C ILE A 175 10.66 -0.05 -9.82
N LEU A 176 9.69 -0.76 -9.26
CA LEU A 176 9.23 -2.04 -9.79
C LEU A 176 8.51 -1.86 -11.12
N GLU A 177 8.54 -2.89 -11.96
CA GLU A 177 7.85 -2.87 -13.24
C GLU A 177 6.34 -2.68 -13.01
N ASN A 178 5.77 -1.69 -13.67
CA ASN A 178 4.36 -1.36 -13.52
C ASN A 178 3.69 -1.22 -14.88
N THR A 179 2.53 -1.85 -15.03
CA THR A 179 1.63 -1.70 -16.17
C THR A 179 0.37 -1.00 -15.70
N ALA A 180 0.22 0.25 -16.09
CA ALA A 180 -0.92 1.07 -15.72
C ALA A 180 -1.98 1.11 -16.84
N PHE A 181 -3.25 1.16 -16.45
CA PHE A 181 -4.39 1.40 -17.31
C PHE A 181 -5.04 2.70 -16.96
N THR A 182 -5.39 3.45 -17.96
CA THR A 182 -6.22 4.64 -17.81
C THR A 182 -7.69 4.30 -17.88
N SER A 183 -8.53 5.23 -17.43
CA SER A 183 -10.00 5.11 -17.48
C SER A 183 -10.57 4.98 -18.89
N ASP A 184 -9.79 5.27 -19.93
CA ASP A 184 -10.14 5.11 -21.33
C ASP A 184 -9.61 3.80 -21.95
N GLY A 185 -9.00 2.92 -21.13
CA GLY A 185 -8.49 1.63 -21.58
C GLY A 185 -7.15 1.70 -22.30
N THR A 186 -6.46 2.85 -22.28
CA THR A 186 -5.13 2.99 -22.87
C THR A 186 -4.09 2.29 -22.01
N TYR A 187 -3.37 1.36 -22.57
CA TYR A 187 -2.28 0.63 -21.92
C TYR A 187 -0.97 1.40 -22.06
N TYR A 188 -0.28 1.62 -20.96
CA TYR A 188 1.05 2.23 -21.00
C TYR A 188 2.16 1.23 -21.32
N ASN A 189 1.88 -0.08 -21.25
CA ASN A 189 2.85 -1.11 -21.57
C ASN A 189 2.14 -2.39 -22.07
N ASP A 190 2.32 -2.73 -23.33
CA ASP A 190 1.70 -3.88 -24.02
C ASP A 190 2.26 -5.26 -23.61
N LYS A 191 3.31 -5.31 -22.78
CA LYS A 191 4.09 -6.55 -22.57
C LYS A 191 3.56 -7.49 -21.52
N SER A 192 2.68 -7.02 -20.61
CA SER A 192 2.16 -7.88 -19.55
C SER A 192 0.67 -8.19 -19.74
N LYS A 193 0.33 -9.49 -19.68
CA LYS A 193 -1.07 -9.89 -19.61
C LYS A 193 -1.64 -9.53 -18.24
N HIS A 194 -2.71 -8.75 -18.23
CA HIS A 194 -3.42 -8.42 -17.00
C HIS A 194 -4.10 -9.66 -16.41
N LEU A 195 -3.70 -10.06 -15.22
CA LEU A 195 -4.29 -11.22 -14.56
C LEU A 195 -5.77 -11.02 -14.25
N LEU A 196 -6.13 -9.85 -13.73
CA LEU A 196 -7.51 -9.58 -13.30
C LEU A 196 -8.44 -9.13 -14.45
N LYS A 197 -7.90 -8.76 -15.60
CA LYS A 197 -8.67 -8.28 -16.78
C LYS A 197 -9.67 -7.15 -16.46
N LEU A 198 -9.31 -6.30 -15.52
CA LEU A 198 -10.10 -5.12 -15.18
C LEU A 198 -9.83 -3.99 -16.18
N PRO A 199 -10.80 -3.10 -16.44
CA PRO A 199 -10.64 -2.05 -17.45
C PRO A 199 -9.67 -0.95 -17.03
N TYR A 200 -9.32 -0.85 -15.74
CA TYR A 200 -8.37 0.11 -15.19
C TYR A 200 -7.74 -0.41 -13.91
N GLY A 201 -6.64 0.21 -13.54
CA GLY A 201 -5.81 -0.15 -12.41
C GLY A 201 -4.35 -0.26 -12.82
N GLU A 202 -3.53 -0.68 -11.91
CA GLU A 202 -2.11 -0.85 -12.11
C GLU A 202 -1.69 -2.24 -11.66
N GLN A 203 -0.97 -2.96 -12.51
CA GLN A 203 -0.40 -4.24 -12.15
C GLN A 203 1.11 -4.10 -12.03
N CYS A 204 1.64 -4.44 -10.88
CA CYS A 204 3.06 -4.42 -10.62
C CYS A 204 3.67 -5.81 -10.75
N SER A 205 4.84 -5.87 -11.35
CA SER A 205 5.57 -7.12 -11.60
C SER A 205 7.00 -7.03 -11.07
N ILE A 206 7.52 -8.19 -10.67
CA ILE A 206 8.93 -8.38 -10.37
C ILE A 206 9.45 -9.56 -11.16
N TYR A 207 10.56 -9.39 -11.88
CA TYR A 207 11.10 -10.39 -12.81
C TYR A 207 10.05 -10.94 -13.78
N ASN A 208 9.22 -10.05 -14.36
CA ASN A 208 8.11 -10.35 -15.27
C ASN A 208 6.97 -11.19 -14.67
N LYS A 209 6.92 -11.37 -13.35
CA LYS A 209 5.81 -12.03 -12.65
C LYS A 209 4.95 -10.98 -11.96
N PRO A 210 3.65 -10.90 -12.29
CA PRO A 210 2.72 -10.05 -11.57
C PRO A 210 2.59 -10.54 -10.12
N PHE A 211 2.68 -9.61 -9.16
CA PHE A 211 2.49 -9.95 -7.76
C PHE A 211 1.56 -9.00 -7.02
N PHE A 212 1.24 -7.85 -7.62
CA PHE A 212 0.51 -6.79 -6.99
C PHE A 212 -0.40 -6.07 -7.99
N PHE A 213 -1.62 -5.78 -7.59
CA PHE A 213 -2.57 -4.98 -8.35
C PHE A 213 -3.08 -3.83 -7.48
N HIS A 214 -3.10 -2.62 -8.03
CA HIS A 214 -3.68 -1.45 -7.42
C HIS A 214 -4.87 -0.97 -8.27
N TYR A 215 -6.06 -0.94 -7.68
CA TYR A 215 -7.28 -0.54 -8.38
C TYR A 215 -7.29 0.94 -8.73
N GLY A 216 -6.84 1.77 -7.81
CA GLY A 216 -6.65 3.20 -7.95
C GLY A 216 -7.94 4.01 -7.95
N ARG A 217 -7.95 5.08 -7.16
CA ARG A 217 -9.11 5.97 -7.01
C ARG A 217 -10.38 5.27 -6.55
N GLY A 218 -10.25 4.21 -5.73
CA GLY A 218 -11.38 3.41 -5.29
C GLY A 218 -12.50 4.23 -4.66
N GLU A 219 -12.16 5.30 -3.96
CA GLU A 219 -13.11 6.19 -3.27
C GLU A 219 -13.93 7.09 -4.22
N THR A 220 -13.52 7.23 -5.48
CA THR A 220 -14.19 8.08 -6.49
C THR A 220 -14.82 7.29 -7.64
N ARG A 221 -14.68 5.96 -7.64
CA ARG A 221 -15.27 5.07 -8.64
C ARG A 221 -16.78 4.93 -8.43
N SER A 222 -17.48 4.55 -9.49
CA SER A 222 -18.90 4.22 -9.40
C SER A 222 -19.11 2.94 -8.58
N ASP A 223 -20.32 2.78 -7.99
CA ASP A 223 -20.68 1.55 -7.28
C ASP A 223 -20.60 0.31 -8.18
N GLU A 224 -20.92 0.45 -9.47
CA GLU A 224 -20.81 -0.64 -10.44
C GLU A 224 -19.36 -1.09 -10.63
N ASP A 225 -18.43 -0.15 -10.79
CA ASP A 225 -17.00 -0.43 -10.92
C ASP A 225 -16.43 -1.06 -9.65
N TYR A 226 -16.86 -0.55 -8.50
CA TYR A 226 -16.51 -1.10 -7.20
C TYR A 226 -16.95 -2.56 -7.07
N GLN A 227 -18.21 -2.86 -7.33
CA GLN A 227 -18.73 -4.24 -7.25
C GLN A 227 -18.06 -5.16 -8.27
N LYS A 228 -17.68 -4.64 -9.43
CA LYS A 228 -16.93 -5.40 -10.42
C LYS A 228 -15.54 -5.77 -9.93
N PHE A 229 -14.83 -4.82 -9.31
CA PHE A 229 -13.51 -5.10 -8.72
C PHE A 229 -13.63 -6.15 -7.60
N VAL A 230 -14.52 -5.93 -6.63
CA VAL A 230 -14.75 -6.86 -5.51
C VAL A 230 -15.04 -8.27 -6.01
N LYS A 231 -15.95 -8.41 -6.99
CA LYS A 231 -16.29 -9.72 -7.57
C LYS A 231 -15.09 -10.41 -8.23
N VAL A 232 -14.30 -9.67 -8.99
CA VAL A 232 -13.12 -10.22 -9.68
C VAL A 232 -12.04 -10.60 -8.67
N ALA A 233 -11.79 -9.76 -7.68
CA ALA A 233 -10.80 -10.01 -6.62
C ALA A 233 -11.19 -11.23 -5.76
N ARG A 234 -12.45 -11.33 -5.31
CA ARG A 234 -12.92 -12.50 -4.56
C ARG A 234 -12.74 -13.78 -5.37
N ARG A 235 -13.20 -13.79 -6.63
CA ARG A 235 -13.01 -14.94 -7.50
C ARG A 235 -11.54 -15.34 -7.63
N TYR A 236 -10.65 -14.38 -7.79
CA TYR A 236 -9.22 -14.64 -7.88
C TYR A 236 -8.70 -15.33 -6.61
N LEU A 237 -9.09 -14.81 -5.45
CA LEU A 237 -8.71 -15.40 -4.17
C LEU A 237 -9.31 -16.79 -3.98
N ASP A 238 -10.58 -17.01 -4.36
CA ASP A 238 -11.23 -18.33 -4.28
C ASP A 238 -10.55 -19.36 -5.20
N ASP A 239 -10.23 -18.98 -6.45
CA ASP A 239 -9.60 -19.86 -7.45
C ASP A 239 -8.13 -20.18 -7.10
N THR A 240 -7.50 -19.44 -6.19
CA THR A 240 -6.12 -19.69 -5.71
C THR A 240 -6.05 -20.51 -4.40
N ILE A 241 -7.19 -20.96 -3.88
CA ILE A 241 -7.24 -21.96 -2.81
C ILE A 241 -6.90 -23.34 -3.42
N VAL A 242 -5.65 -23.78 -3.29
CA VAL A 242 -5.19 -25.12 -3.66
C VAL A 242 -4.82 -25.88 -2.41
#